data_19f1766012b3053ff5750a12464204d7
#
_entry.id   19f1766012b3053ff5750a12464204d7
#
_cell.length_a   1.000
_cell.length_b   1.000
_cell.length_c   1.000
_cell.angle_alpha   90.00
_cell.angle_beta   90.00
_cell.angle_gamma   90.00
#
_symmetry.space_group_name_H-M   'P 1'
#
loop_
_entity.id
_entity.type
_entity.pdbx_description
1 polymer ?
#
loop_
_entity_poly.entity_id
_entity_poly.type
_entity_poly.pdbx_seq_one_letter_code
_entity_poly.pdbx_strand_id
1 'polypeptide(L)'
;MSVKIEKGEKVAIIGPSGSGKSTLLRCMNLLEEPTYGEVWINDKLITPVDPYLHRDIIVKSKTFKTMLDVRRASAVGYMTEAELTDTLIAEIKKNDYLRRFEGGEYRAAMKELRKRYGENVDKVRRGIGMVFQHFNLFNNKTVLENLMLAPTLLKLESKEEARAHAMKMLRRIGLEDKAYVYPSTLSGGQKQRIAIVRALCMNPEYMLFDEPTSALDPEMVGEVLQLMKELADDGMTMVIVTHEMGFAREVATRVLFMDDGRIAEDGPPEQVFGAPKNPRLKDFLSKVLP
;
A
#
# COMPACT_ATOMS: atom_id res chain seq x y z
N MET A 1 -1.51 -9.80 9.19
CA MET A 1 -2.55 -9.25 8.28
C MET A 1 -2.12 -9.54 6.86
N SER A 2 -3.04 -9.97 5.98
CA SER A 2 -2.74 -10.18 4.55
C SER A 2 -3.89 -9.59 3.73
N VAL A 3 -3.54 -8.87 2.67
CA VAL A 3 -4.50 -8.28 1.74
C VAL A 3 -3.98 -8.43 0.32
N LYS A 4 -4.84 -8.77 -0.61
CA LYS A 4 -4.56 -8.79 -2.05
C LYS A 4 -5.42 -7.73 -2.70
N ILE A 5 -4.83 -6.96 -3.61
CA ILE A 5 -5.51 -5.92 -4.38
C ILE A 5 -5.36 -6.28 -5.84
N GLU A 6 -6.47 -6.35 -6.55
CA GLU A 6 -6.50 -6.70 -7.96
C GLU A 6 -6.38 -5.45 -8.84
N LYS A 7 -5.91 -5.65 -10.06
CA LYS A 7 -5.80 -4.55 -11.04
C LYS A 7 -7.19 -3.96 -11.34
N GLY A 8 -7.28 -2.63 -11.30
CA GLY A 8 -8.53 -1.89 -11.49
C GLY A 8 -9.40 -1.80 -10.24
N GLU A 9 -9.01 -2.43 -9.12
CA GLU A 9 -9.72 -2.34 -7.85
C GLU A 9 -9.53 -0.95 -7.22
N LYS A 10 -10.58 -0.41 -6.61
CA LYS A 10 -10.56 0.82 -5.83
C LYS A 10 -10.82 0.45 -4.39
N VAL A 11 -9.76 0.37 -3.58
CA VAL A 11 -9.83 -0.06 -2.18
C VAL A 11 -9.84 1.17 -1.28
N ALA A 12 -10.92 1.39 -0.54
CA ALA A 12 -10.95 2.38 0.52
C ALA A 12 -10.54 1.74 1.86
N ILE A 13 -9.65 2.38 2.59
CA ILE A 13 -9.25 1.99 3.95
C ILE A 13 -9.81 3.01 4.92
N ILE A 14 -10.71 2.56 5.78
CA ILE A 14 -11.37 3.38 6.80
C ILE A 14 -11.09 2.85 8.20
N GLY A 15 -11.33 3.66 9.22
CA GLY A 15 -11.16 3.26 10.61
C GLY A 15 -10.70 4.42 11.52
N PRO A 16 -10.67 4.21 12.84
CA PRO A 16 -10.29 5.25 13.79
C PRO A 16 -8.84 5.72 13.59
N SER A 17 -8.54 6.92 14.12
CA SER A 17 -7.17 7.41 14.16
C SER A 17 -6.28 6.44 14.94
N GLY A 18 -5.05 6.22 14.49
CA GLY A 18 -4.10 5.29 15.12
C GLY A 18 -4.33 3.81 14.81
N SER A 19 -5.33 3.43 13.99
CA SER A 19 -5.57 2.02 13.64
C SER A 19 -4.56 1.41 12.66
N GLY A 20 -3.56 2.19 12.18
CA GLY A 20 -2.49 1.71 11.31
C GLY A 20 -2.72 1.87 9.80
N LYS A 21 -3.77 2.60 9.38
CA LYS A 21 -4.12 2.80 7.95
C LYS A 21 -2.97 3.35 7.11
N SER A 22 -2.41 4.48 7.53
CA SER A 22 -1.29 5.13 6.83
C SER A 22 -0.02 4.28 6.87
N THR A 23 0.25 3.58 7.97
CA THR A 23 1.36 2.63 8.08
C THR A 23 1.22 1.50 7.07
N LEU A 24 0.03 0.87 6.98
CA LEU A 24 -0.26 -0.15 5.97
C LEU A 24 -0.02 0.39 4.55
N LEU A 25 -0.57 1.58 4.25
CA LEU A 25 -0.41 2.21 2.94
C LEU A 25 1.06 2.47 2.60
N ARG A 26 1.86 2.96 3.56
CA ARG A 26 3.29 3.23 3.38
C ARG A 26 4.13 1.97 3.27
N CYS A 27 3.71 0.89 3.91
CA CYS A 27 4.33 -0.43 3.71
C CYS A 27 4.12 -0.96 2.29
N MET A 28 3.01 -0.65 1.62
CA MET A 28 2.74 -1.11 0.25
C MET A 28 3.77 -0.60 -0.77
N ASN A 29 4.36 0.57 -0.55
CA ASN A 29 5.43 1.11 -1.40
C ASN A 29 6.79 1.15 -0.71
N LEU A 30 6.92 0.49 0.46
CA LEU A 30 8.14 0.44 1.29
C LEU A 30 8.70 1.81 1.70
N LEU A 31 7.85 2.82 1.89
CA LEU A 31 8.23 4.02 2.64
C LEU A 31 8.41 3.71 4.12
N GLU A 32 7.68 2.69 4.60
CA GLU A 32 7.91 2.04 5.89
C GLU A 32 8.17 0.56 5.62
N GLU A 33 9.25 0.02 6.18
CA GLU A 33 9.57 -1.39 6.04
C GLU A 33 8.77 -2.21 7.06
N PRO A 34 8.00 -3.23 6.64
CA PRO A 34 7.32 -4.10 7.57
C PRO A 34 8.33 -4.93 8.36
N THR A 35 8.15 -5.05 9.67
CA THR A 35 9.01 -5.89 10.54
C THR A 35 8.90 -7.36 10.16
N TYR A 36 7.70 -7.80 9.79
CA TYR A 36 7.40 -9.15 9.30
C TYR A 36 6.44 -9.06 8.12
N GLY A 37 6.45 -10.09 7.28
CA GLY A 37 5.59 -10.17 6.11
C GLY A 37 6.29 -9.77 4.82
N GLU A 38 5.57 -9.89 3.74
CA GLU A 38 6.06 -9.67 2.39
C GLU A 38 5.15 -8.73 1.62
N VAL A 39 5.76 -7.90 0.78
CA VAL A 39 5.03 -7.07 -0.18
C VAL A 39 5.36 -7.57 -1.57
N TRP A 40 4.30 -7.94 -2.30
CA TRP A 40 4.36 -8.45 -3.65
C TRP A 40 3.62 -7.50 -4.60
N ILE A 41 4.24 -7.15 -5.71
CA ILE A 41 3.66 -6.29 -6.74
C ILE A 41 3.93 -6.93 -8.11
N ASN A 42 2.86 -7.23 -8.85
CA ASN A 42 2.94 -7.91 -10.15
C ASN A 42 3.82 -9.19 -10.06
N ASP A 43 3.56 -10.04 -9.07
CA ASP A 43 4.32 -11.28 -8.79
C ASP A 43 5.82 -11.06 -8.52
N LYS A 44 6.22 -9.83 -8.16
CA LYS A 44 7.57 -9.49 -7.74
C LYS A 44 7.63 -9.20 -6.25
N LEU A 45 8.55 -9.85 -5.56
CA LEU A 45 8.81 -9.64 -4.15
C LEU A 45 9.74 -8.43 -3.98
N ILE A 46 9.26 -7.39 -3.30
CA ILE A 46 10.02 -6.15 -3.09
C ILE A 46 10.58 -6.02 -1.67
N THR A 47 10.08 -6.80 -0.71
CA THR A 47 10.67 -6.94 0.64
C THR A 47 11.73 -8.04 0.68
N PRO A 48 12.51 -8.15 1.76
CA PRO A 48 13.19 -9.39 2.10
C PRO A 48 12.21 -10.57 2.16
N VAL A 49 12.70 -11.77 1.91
CA VAL A 49 11.91 -13.00 2.11
C VAL A 49 11.62 -13.16 3.60
N ASP A 50 10.36 -13.30 3.96
CA ASP A 50 9.94 -13.64 5.32
C ASP A 50 9.81 -15.17 5.43
N PRO A 51 10.75 -15.87 6.10
CA PRO A 51 10.73 -17.33 6.18
C PRO A 51 9.46 -17.88 6.84
N TYR A 52 8.81 -17.08 7.70
CA TYR A 52 7.59 -17.50 8.39
C TYR A 52 6.36 -17.63 7.45
N LEU A 53 6.44 -17.08 6.24
CA LEU A 53 5.39 -17.25 5.22
C LEU A 53 5.62 -18.51 4.36
N HIS A 54 6.80 -19.12 4.39
CA HIS A 54 7.20 -20.22 3.52
C HIS A 54 7.43 -21.51 4.28
N ARG A 55 6.43 -22.41 4.26
CA ARG A 55 6.51 -23.74 4.91
C ARG A 55 7.73 -24.53 4.46
N ASP A 56 8.01 -24.55 3.16
CA ASP A 56 9.12 -25.24 2.53
C ASP A 56 10.51 -24.72 2.93
N ILE A 57 10.58 -23.48 3.40
CA ILE A 57 11.79 -22.87 3.96
C ILE A 57 11.95 -23.24 5.43
N ILE A 58 10.88 -23.14 6.23
CA ILE A 58 10.92 -23.47 7.68
C ILE A 58 11.39 -24.91 7.88
N VAL A 59 10.88 -25.88 7.11
CA VAL A 59 11.25 -27.30 7.27
C VAL A 59 12.73 -27.60 6.95
N LYS A 60 13.42 -26.71 6.24
CA LYS A 60 14.87 -26.79 5.96
C LYS A 60 15.71 -26.16 7.07
N SER A 61 15.10 -25.46 8.04
CA SER A 61 15.82 -24.81 9.13
C SER A 61 16.40 -25.83 10.11
N LYS A 62 17.53 -25.47 10.72
CA LYS A 62 18.13 -26.26 11.80
C LYS A 62 17.20 -26.35 13.00
N THR A 63 16.54 -25.27 13.34
CA THR A 63 15.55 -25.22 14.42
C THR A 63 14.45 -26.24 14.21
N PHE A 64 13.81 -26.28 13.03
CA PHE A 64 12.76 -27.26 12.72
C PHE A 64 13.27 -28.69 12.83
N LYS A 65 14.43 -29.00 12.22
CA LYS A 65 15.03 -30.35 12.25
C LYS A 65 15.31 -30.82 13.68
N THR A 66 15.89 -29.93 14.51
CA THR A 66 16.18 -30.25 15.92
C THR A 66 14.88 -30.50 16.72
N MET A 67 13.85 -29.67 16.54
CA MET A 67 12.58 -29.88 17.23
C MET A 67 11.87 -31.15 16.78
N LEU A 68 11.96 -31.49 15.49
CA LEU A 68 11.39 -32.71 14.93
C LEU A 68 12.07 -33.97 15.55
N ASP A 69 13.40 -33.96 15.64
CA ASP A 69 14.16 -35.07 16.24
C ASP A 69 13.80 -35.27 17.73
N VAL A 70 13.69 -34.16 18.48
CA VAL A 70 13.28 -34.22 19.90
C VAL A 70 11.86 -34.79 20.05
N ARG A 71 10.90 -34.34 19.21
CA ARG A 71 9.52 -34.83 19.26
C ARG A 71 9.43 -36.32 18.88
N ARG A 72 10.16 -36.75 17.87
CA ARG A 72 10.24 -38.19 17.48
C ARG A 72 10.83 -39.06 18.60
N ALA A 73 11.86 -38.57 19.26
CA ALA A 73 12.47 -39.29 20.38
C ALA A 73 11.56 -39.39 21.62
N SER A 74 10.65 -38.43 21.80
CA SER A 74 9.74 -38.39 22.95
C SER A 74 8.53 -39.32 22.82
N ALA A 75 8.39 -40.06 21.71
CA ALA A 75 7.35 -41.08 21.42
C ALA A 75 5.91 -40.65 21.84
N VAL A 76 5.56 -39.38 21.72
CA VAL A 76 4.27 -38.85 22.17
C VAL A 76 3.25 -38.84 21.04
N GLY A 77 2.36 -39.82 21.08
CA GLY A 77 1.04 -39.74 20.49
C GLY A 77 0.90 -40.18 19.03
N TYR A 78 -0.30 -40.53 18.68
CA TYR A 78 -0.76 -41.00 17.36
C TYR A 78 -0.91 -39.88 16.33
N MET A 79 0.08 -38.96 16.22
CA MET A 79 0.07 -37.90 15.19
C MET A 79 0.71 -38.40 13.91
N THR A 80 0.12 -38.10 12.79
CA THR A 80 0.75 -38.28 11.49
C THR A 80 1.95 -37.36 11.33
N GLU A 81 2.88 -37.70 10.45
CA GLU A 81 4.06 -36.84 10.18
C GLU A 81 3.68 -35.45 9.65
N ALA A 82 2.57 -35.37 8.93
CA ALA A 82 2.02 -34.09 8.44
C ALA A 82 1.51 -33.22 9.60
N GLU A 83 0.72 -33.77 10.52
CA GLU A 83 0.21 -33.06 11.70
C GLU A 83 1.35 -32.61 12.63
N LEU A 84 2.35 -33.47 12.83
CA LEU A 84 3.54 -33.10 13.61
C LEU A 84 4.29 -31.93 12.98
N THR A 85 4.48 -31.96 11.66
CA THR A 85 5.12 -30.89 10.90
C THR A 85 4.37 -29.57 11.05
N ASP A 86 3.04 -29.59 10.88
CA ASP A 86 2.21 -28.38 11.01
C ASP A 86 2.21 -27.81 12.42
N THR A 87 2.19 -28.70 13.42
CA THR A 87 2.29 -28.29 14.85
C THR A 87 3.62 -27.61 15.14
N LEU A 88 4.73 -28.18 14.68
CA LEU A 88 6.06 -27.60 14.87
C LEU A 88 6.23 -26.27 14.14
N ILE A 89 5.73 -26.17 12.92
CA ILE A 89 5.74 -24.90 12.18
C ILE A 89 4.94 -23.83 12.93
N ALA A 90 3.75 -24.17 13.44
CA ALA A 90 2.94 -23.26 14.24
C ALA A 90 3.66 -22.80 15.51
N GLU A 91 4.34 -23.72 16.21
CA GLU A 91 5.12 -23.42 17.40
C GLU A 91 6.32 -22.50 17.09
N ILE A 92 7.07 -22.79 16.00
CA ILE A 92 8.19 -21.95 15.53
C ILE A 92 7.70 -20.52 15.19
N LYS A 93 6.57 -20.41 14.47
CA LYS A 93 5.99 -19.11 14.12
C LYS A 93 5.54 -18.34 15.35
N LYS A 94 4.82 -18.99 16.28
CA LYS A 94 4.27 -18.35 17.48
C LYS A 94 5.36 -17.78 18.38
N ASN A 95 6.50 -18.45 18.48
CA ASN A 95 7.56 -18.13 19.44
C ASN A 95 8.80 -17.49 18.79
N ASP A 96 8.75 -17.18 17.48
CA ASP A 96 9.85 -16.56 16.73
C ASP A 96 11.18 -17.30 16.92
N TYR A 97 11.17 -18.63 16.73
CA TYR A 97 12.34 -19.47 17.03
C TYR A 97 13.42 -19.50 15.96
N LEU A 98 13.14 -18.99 14.74
CA LEU A 98 14.16 -18.96 13.69
C LEU A 98 15.28 -17.99 14.04
N ARG A 99 16.51 -18.49 13.93
CA ARG A 99 17.71 -17.71 14.22
C ARG A 99 18.34 -17.18 12.93
N ARG A 100 19.30 -16.28 13.07
CA ARG A 100 20.06 -15.74 11.93
C ARG A 100 20.78 -16.83 11.10
N PHE A 101 21.13 -17.97 11.72
CA PHE A 101 21.89 -19.05 11.10
C PHE A 101 21.17 -20.40 11.24
N GLU A 102 20.32 -20.71 10.27
CA GLU A 102 19.47 -21.92 10.23
C GLU A 102 20.01 -23.02 9.30
N GLY A 103 21.27 -22.91 8.87
CA GLY A 103 21.94 -23.92 8.04
C GLY A 103 22.01 -23.58 6.55
N GLY A 104 22.71 -24.45 5.80
CA GLY A 104 23.00 -24.24 4.37
C GLY A 104 21.75 -24.36 3.47
N GLU A 105 20.95 -25.39 3.70
CA GLU A 105 19.73 -25.66 2.92
C GLU A 105 18.69 -24.54 3.07
N TYR A 106 18.49 -24.06 4.29
CA TYR A 106 17.62 -22.92 4.59
C TYR A 106 18.08 -21.66 3.84
N ARG A 107 19.38 -21.33 3.93
CA ARG A 107 19.95 -20.17 3.22
C ARG A 107 19.85 -20.31 1.71
N ALA A 108 20.06 -21.51 1.19
CA ALA A 108 19.92 -21.78 -0.24
C ALA A 108 18.47 -21.55 -0.72
N ALA A 109 17.48 -22.04 0.04
CA ALA A 109 16.06 -21.85 -0.27
C ALA A 109 15.64 -20.36 -0.23
N MET A 110 16.09 -19.62 0.81
CA MET A 110 15.86 -18.17 0.89
C MET A 110 16.45 -17.42 -0.32
N LYS A 111 17.68 -17.77 -0.68
CA LYS A 111 18.36 -17.15 -1.83
C LYS A 111 17.70 -17.49 -3.17
N GLU A 112 17.23 -18.72 -3.33
CA GLU A 112 16.54 -19.18 -4.53
C GLU A 112 15.20 -18.43 -4.70
N LEU A 113 14.40 -18.32 -3.65
CA LEU A 113 13.15 -17.59 -3.67
C LEU A 113 13.39 -16.11 -4.02
N ARG A 114 14.37 -15.47 -3.36
CA ARG A 114 14.77 -14.09 -3.66
C ARG A 114 15.27 -13.93 -5.10
N LYS A 115 16.04 -14.89 -5.63
CA LYS A 115 16.50 -14.87 -7.02
C LYS A 115 15.35 -15.01 -8.02
N ARG A 116 14.36 -15.82 -7.69
CA ARG A 116 13.22 -16.11 -8.57
C ARG A 116 12.22 -14.96 -8.64
N TYR A 117 11.91 -14.35 -7.51
CA TYR A 117 10.83 -13.37 -7.39
C TYR A 117 11.28 -11.97 -7.00
N GLY A 118 12.47 -11.82 -6.44
CA GLY A 118 12.96 -10.53 -5.98
C GLY A 118 13.15 -9.52 -7.11
N GLU A 119 12.70 -8.29 -6.88
CA GLU A 119 12.91 -7.17 -7.80
C GLU A 119 13.52 -5.97 -7.04
N ASN A 120 14.09 -5.04 -7.77
CA ASN A 120 14.61 -3.80 -7.20
C ASN A 120 13.45 -2.88 -6.80
N VAL A 121 13.46 -2.45 -5.54
CA VAL A 121 12.42 -1.59 -4.95
C VAL A 121 12.22 -0.30 -5.75
N ASP A 122 13.32 0.37 -6.13
CA ASP A 122 13.24 1.65 -6.84
C ASP A 122 12.63 1.50 -8.23
N LYS A 123 12.86 0.34 -8.88
CA LYS A 123 12.25 0.03 -10.17
C LYS A 123 10.74 -0.16 -10.03
N VAL A 124 10.30 -0.87 -8.99
CA VAL A 124 8.87 -1.13 -8.75
C VAL A 124 8.16 0.14 -8.29
N ARG A 125 8.79 0.94 -7.41
CA ARG A 125 8.22 2.22 -6.94
C ARG A 125 7.91 3.21 -8.07
N ARG A 126 8.58 3.15 -9.20
CA ARG A 126 8.28 4.02 -10.36
C ARG A 126 6.86 3.79 -10.89
N GLY A 127 6.33 2.57 -10.75
CA GLY A 127 4.96 2.21 -11.13
C GLY A 127 3.92 2.54 -10.06
N ILE A 128 4.30 3.14 -8.92
CA ILE A 128 3.41 3.43 -7.81
C ILE A 128 3.43 4.92 -7.53
N GLY A 129 2.32 5.61 -7.82
CA GLY A 129 2.11 6.98 -7.42
C GLY A 129 1.65 7.04 -5.95
N MET A 130 2.15 8.01 -5.19
CA MET A 130 1.67 8.26 -3.83
C MET A 130 1.38 9.73 -3.61
N VAL A 131 0.20 9.98 -3.03
CA VAL A 131 -0.29 11.30 -2.64
C VAL A 131 -0.45 11.31 -1.14
N PHE A 132 0.16 12.29 -0.50
CA PHE A 132 0.22 12.44 0.95
C PHE A 132 -0.84 13.43 1.45
N GLN A 133 -1.13 13.38 2.73
CA GLN A 133 -1.95 14.36 3.44
C GLN A 133 -1.40 15.79 3.29
N HIS A 134 -0.09 15.95 3.41
CA HIS A 134 0.60 17.19 3.06
C HIS A 134 1.08 17.12 1.62
N PHE A 135 0.91 18.17 0.86
CA PHE A 135 1.11 18.24 -0.59
C PHE A 135 2.52 17.83 -1.05
N ASN A 136 3.53 18.01 -0.20
CA ASN A 136 4.94 17.66 -0.42
C ASN A 136 5.52 18.21 -1.74
N LEU A 137 5.05 19.40 -2.18
CA LEU A 137 5.60 20.09 -3.33
C LEU A 137 6.94 20.73 -2.98
N PHE A 138 7.86 20.74 -3.93
CA PHE A 138 9.14 21.44 -3.77
C PHE A 138 8.92 22.95 -3.87
N ASN A 139 9.01 23.64 -2.74
CA ASN A 139 8.72 25.08 -2.65
C ASN A 139 9.71 25.97 -3.43
N ASN A 140 10.90 25.47 -3.70
CA ASN A 140 11.94 26.15 -4.48
C ASN A 140 11.87 25.86 -5.99
N LYS A 141 10.79 25.23 -6.45
CA LYS A 141 10.51 24.90 -7.85
C LYS A 141 9.11 25.40 -8.23
N THR A 142 8.98 25.84 -9.47
CA THR A 142 7.67 26.17 -10.04
C THR A 142 6.78 24.92 -10.12
N VAL A 143 5.48 25.11 -10.36
CA VAL A 143 4.55 24.00 -10.57
C VAL A 143 5.04 23.09 -11.70
N LEU A 144 5.40 23.66 -12.86
CA LEU A 144 5.88 22.90 -13.99
C LEU A 144 7.15 22.11 -13.68
N GLU A 145 8.10 22.72 -12.99
CA GLU A 145 9.34 22.03 -12.55
C GLU A 145 9.06 20.90 -11.56
N ASN A 146 8.07 21.05 -10.67
CA ASN A 146 7.63 19.98 -9.78
C ASN A 146 7.13 18.76 -10.56
N LEU A 147 6.36 18.96 -11.63
CA LEU A 147 5.81 17.87 -12.44
C LEU A 147 6.88 17.20 -13.30
N MET A 148 7.79 17.99 -13.86
CA MET A 148 8.83 17.50 -14.75
C MET A 148 10.00 16.80 -14.03
N LEU A 149 10.17 17.05 -12.72
CA LEU A 149 11.38 16.67 -11.99
C LEU A 149 11.68 15.18 -12.08
N ALA A 150 10.75 14.34 -11.70
CA ALA A 150 10.96 12.89 -11.63
C ALA A 150 11.11 12.25 -13.03
N PRO A 151 10.23 12.53 -14.02
CA PRO A 151 10.38 11.98 -15.37
C PRO A 151 11.73 12.31 -16.00
N THR A 152 12.21 13.56 -15.86
CA THR A 152 13.50 13.98 -16.43
C THR A 152 14.69 13.45 -15.64
N LEU A 153 14.66 13.48 -14.31
CA LEU A 153 15.75 13.00 -13.46
C LEU A 153 16.01 11.50 -13.66
N LEU A 154 14.94 10.73 -13.82
CA LEU A 154 15.00 9.28 -14.05
C LEU A 154 15.18 8.92 -15.53
N LYS A 155 15.31 9.94 -16.41
CA LYS A 155 15.48 9.76 -17.86
C LYS A 155 14.38 8.92 -18.51
N LEU A 156 13.15 9.04 -18.01
CA LEU A 156 11.97 8.38 -18.59
C LEU A 156 11.43 9.17 -19.77
N GLU A 157 11.57 10.50 -19.73
CA GLU A 157 11.16 11.43 -20.76
C GLU A 157 12.29 12.45 -20.99
N SER A 158 12.42 12.96 -22.22
CA SER A 158 13.23 14.14 -22.50
C SER A 158 12.61 15.37 -21.82
N LYS A 159 13.35 16.47 -21.73
CA LYS A 159 12.84 17.69 -21.11
C LYS A 159 11.64 18.26 -21.85
N GLU A 160 11.64 18.16 -23.18
CA GLU A 160 10.58 18.61 -24.07
C GLU A 160 9.32 17.75 -23.90
N GLU A 161 9.46 16.43 -23.87
CA GLU A 161 8.36 15.48 -23.65
C GLU A 161 7.75 15.66 -22.27
N ALA A 162 8.57 15.73 -21.20
CA ALA A 162 8.11 15.95 -19.85
C ALA A 162 7.36 17.28 -19.70
N ARG A 163 7.81 18.34 -20.39
CA ARG A 163 7.12 19.63 -20.42
C ARG A 163 5.75 19.52 -21.09
N ALA A 164 5.69 18.89 -22.26
CA ALA A 164 4.43 18.71 -22.99
C ALA A 164 3.43 17.88 -22.18
N HIS A 165 3.92 16.80 -21.56
CA HIS A 165 3.14 15.93 -20.68
C HIS A 165 2.62 16.69 -19.43
N ALA A 166 3.50 17.40 -18.72
CA ALA A 166 3.13 18.20 -17.56
C ALA A 166 2.08 19.28 -17.90
N MET A 167 2.24 19.99 -19.03
CA MET A 167 1.26 20.97 -19.48
C MET A 167 -0.10 20.35 -19.83
N LYS A 168 -0.10 19.14 -20.44
CA LYS A 168 -1.33 18.38 -20.69
C LYS A 168 -2.04 18.03 -19.37
N MET A 169 -1.29 17.60 -18.35
CA MET A 169 -1.85 17.27 -17.03
C MET A 169 -2.38 18.53 -16.32
N LEU A 170 -1.70 19.67 -16.41
CA LEU A 170 -2.18 20.92 -15.85
C LEU A 170 -3.47 21.40 -16.51
N ARG A 171 -3.62 21.24 -17.82
CA ARG A 171 -4.89 21.53 -18.52
C ARG A 171 -6.03 20.65 -18.01
N ARG A 172 -5.77 19.35 -17.82
CA ARG A 172 -6.76 18.41 -17.29
C ARG A 172 -7.37 18.88 -15.96
N ILE A 173 -6.58 19.51 -15.10
CA ILE A 173 -7.04 20.03 -13.80
C ILE A 173 -7.35 21.54 -13.79
N GLY A 174 -7.37 22.20 -14.97
CA GLY A 174 -7.69 23.61 -15.09
C GLY A 174 -6.68 24.56 -14.45
N LEU A 175 -5.41 24.17 -14.35
CA LEU A 175 -4.33 24.95 -13.71
C LEU A 175 -3.15 25.25 -14.66
N GLU A 176 -3.39 25.30 -15.97
CA GLU A 176 -2.34 25.60 -16.96
C GLU A 176 -1.71 26.98 -16.74
N ASP A 177 -2.52 27.99 -16.36
CA ASP A 177 -2.08 29.35 -16.03
C ASP A 177 -1.14 29.41 -14.82
N LYS A 178 -1.14 28.37 -13.98
CA LYS A 178 -0.26 28.25 -12.78
C LYS A 178 1.06 27.52 -13.04
N ALA A 179 1.37 27.16 -14.29
CA ALA A 179 2.58 26.39 -14.60
C ALA A 179 3.88 27.01 -14.08
N TYR A 180 3.98 28.33 -14.10
CA TYR A 180 5.22 29.07 -13.79
C TYR A 180 5.22 29.73 -12.40
N VAL A 181 4.17 29.53 -11.59
CA VAL A 181 4.14 30.05 -10.22
C VAL A 181 4.75 29.06 -9.23
N TYR A 182 5.13 29.55 -8.05
CA TYR A 182 5.63 28.71 -6.96
C TYR A 182 4.48 28.20 -6.08
N PRO A 183 4.65 27.03 -5.43
CA PRO A 183 3.61 26.45 -4.56
C PRO A 183 3.11 27.36 -3.45
N SER A 184 3.93 28.30 -2.95
CA SER A 184 3.55 29.24 -1.89
C SER A 184 2.36 30.15 -2.27
N THR A 185 2.11 30.38 -3.56
CA THR A 185 1.04 31.25 -4.05
C THR A 185 -0.28 30.52 -4.33
N LEU A 186 -0.33 29.21 -4.11
CA LEU A 186 -1.46 28.36 -4.44
C LEU A 186 -2.35 28.06 -3.22
N SER A 187 -3.66 27.89 -3.45
CA SER A 187 -4.57 27.38 -2.43
C SER A 187 -4.27 25.93 -2.08
N GLY A 188 -4.79 25.43 -0.95
CA GLY A 188 -4.64 24.04 -0.52
C GLY A 188 -5.13 23.06 -1.57
N GLY A 189 -6.34 23.26 -2.11
CA GLY A 189 -6.91 22.40 -3.16
C GLY A 189 -6.10 22.41 -4.45
N GLN A 190 -5.57 23.56 -4.86
CA GLN A 190 -4.67 23.66 -6.02
C GLN A 190 -3.39 22.87 -5.78
N LYS A 191 -2.74 23.01 -4.60
CA LYS A 191 -1.54 22.23 -4.23
C LYS A 191 -1.82 20.74 -4.27
N GLN A 192 -2.96 20.30 -3.76
CA GLN A 192 -3.29 18.87 -3.73
C GLN A 192 -3.55 18.31 -5.13
N ARG A 193 -4.31 19.02 -5.98
CA ARG A 193 -4.50 18.60 -7.37
C ARG A 193 -3.17 18.54 -8.13
N ILE A 194 -2.26 19.49 -7.91
CA ILE A 194 -0.91 19.46 -8.48
C ILE A 194 -0.10 18.27 -7.93
N ALA A 195 -0.21 17.93 -6.64
CA ALA A 195 0.46 16.76 -6.06
C ALA A 195 -0.04 15.45 -6.67
N ILE A 196 -1.35 15.33 -6.93
CA ILE A 196 -1.93 14.19 -7.66
C ILE A 196 -1.36 14.12 -9.08
N VAL A 197 -1.40 15.21 -9.82
CA VAL A 197 -0.89 15.28 -11.20
C VAL A 197 0.61 15.00 -11.26
N ARG A 198 1.38 15.46 -10.27
CA ARG A 198 2.82 15.13 -10.18
C ARG A 198 3.05 13.62 -10.08
N ALA A 199 2.25 12.91 -9.31
CA ALA A 199 2.32 11.44 -9.25
C ALA A 199 1.94 10.82 -10.60
N LEU A 200 0.90 11.33 -11.27
CA LEU A 200 0.45 10.87 -12.59
C LEU A 200 1.47 11.09 -13.71
N CYS A 201 2.32 12.13 -13.62
CA CYS A 201 3.40 12.37 -14.59
C CYS A 201 4.44 11.23 -14.63
N MET A 202 4.42 10.31 -13.67
CA MET A 202 5.23 9.09 -13.68
C MET A 202 4.56 7.92 -14.42
N ASN A 203 3.35 8.10 -14.96
CA ASN A 203 2.52 7.05 -15.58
C ASN A 203 2.39 5.82 -14.67
N PRO A 204 1.94 5.97 -13.41
CA PRO A 204 1.88 4.87 -12.45
C PRO A 204 0.79 3.86 -12.80
N GLU A 205 1.03 2.58 -12.48
CA GLU A 205 0.03 1.52 -12.56
C GLU A 205 -0.94 1.52 -11.36
N TYR A 206 -0.46 2.05 -10.23
CA TYR A 206 -1.18 2.09 -8.95
C TYR A 206 -1.06 3.47 -8.32
N MET A 207 -2.15 3.95 -7.70
CA MET A 207 -2.17 5.20 -6.95
C MET A 207 -2.53 4.93 -5.49
N LEU A 208 -1.69 5.40 -4.59
CA LEU A 208 -1.89 5.35 -3.14
C LEU A 208 -2.22 6.76 -2.63
N PHE A 209 -3.30 6.90 -1.86
CA PHE A 209 -3.74 8.18 -1.30
C PHE A 209 -3.80 8.09 0.22
N ASP A 210 -2.96 8.86 0.90
CA ASP A 210 -2.91 8.95 2.38
C ASP A 210 -3.65 10.20 2.84
N GLU A 211 -4.93 10.07 3.13
CA GLU A 211 -5.82 11.15 3.60
C GLU A 211 -5.73 12.44 2.75
N PRO A 212 -5.97 12.38 1.43
CA PRO A 212 -5.65 13.47 0.50
C PRO A 212 -6.44 14.75 0.71
N THR A 213 -7.50 14.74 1.51
CA THR A 213 -8.39 15.88 1.77
C THR A 213 -8.26 16.46 3.18
N SER A 214 -7.60 15.76 4.11
CA SER A 214 -7.60 16.12 5.53
C SER A 214 -6.91 17.45 5.89
N ALA A 215 -6.04 17.95 5.00
CA ALA A 215 -5.36 19.24 5.15
C ALA A 215 -6.02 20.37 4.35
N LEU A 216 -7.26 20.18 3.86
CA LEU A 216 -7.98 21.12 3.02
C LEU A 216 -9.16 21.76 3.74
N ASP A 217 -9.45 23.01 3.37
CA ASP A 217 -10.71 23.64 3.73
C ASP A 217 -11.88 22.92 3.04
N PRO A 218 -13.07 22.83 3.68
CA PRO A 218 -14.21 22.10 3.14
C PRO A 218 -14.60 22.50 1.70
N GLU A 219 -14.46 23.76 1.35
CA GLU A 219 -14.75 24.28 0.00
C GLU A 219 -13.83 23.68 -1.08
N MET A 220 -12.61 23.26 -0.70
CA MET A 220 -11.62 22.73 -1.63
C MET A 220 -11.66 21.19 -1.78
N VAL A 221 -12.35 20.51 -0.87
CA VAL A 221 -12.42 19.03 -0.84
C VAL A 221 -13.08 18.49 -2.11
N GLY A 222 -14.18 19.11 -2.55
CA GLY A 222 -14.96 18.65 -3.70
C GLY A 222 -14.15 18.51 -4.99
N GLU A 223 -13.28 19.50 -5.30
CA GLU A 223 -12.45 19.48 -6.51
C GLU A 223 -11.42 18.35 -6.52
N VAL A 224 -10.87 18.02 -5.34
CA VAL A 224 -9.89 16.93 -5.18
C VAL A 224 -10.59 15.58 -5.31
N LEU A 225 -11.75 15.41 -4.65
CA LEU A 225 -12.54 14.18 -4.74
C LEU A 225 -13.05 13.95 -6.17
N GLN A 226 -13.45 15.00 -6.88
CA GLN A 226 -13.86 14.90 -8.28
C GLN A 226 -12.71 14.39 -9.17
N LEU A 227 -11.50 14.93 -9.02
CA LEU A 227 -10.33 14.43 -9.76
C LEU A 227 -10.03 12.96 -9.43
N MET A 228 -10.14 12.56 -8.17
CA MET A 228 -9.94 11.16 -7.77
C MET A 228 -11.01 10.23 -8.35
N LYS A 229 -12.26 10.70 -8.45
CA LYS A 229 -13.35 9.96 -9.10
C LYS A 229 -13.07 9.76 -10.59
N GLU A 230 -12.65 10.81 -11.30
CA GLU A 230 -12.24 10.69 -12.71
C GLU A 230 -11.12 9.66 -12.92
N LEU A 231 -10.14 9.61 -12.03
CA LEU A 231 -9.08 8.58 -12.08
C LEU A 231 -9.63 7.17 -11.84
N ALA A 232 -10.61 7.04 -10.96
CA ALA A 232 -11.28 5.76 -10.72
C ALA A 232 -12.08 5.31 -11.95
N ASP A 233 -12.79 6.23 -12.60
CA ASP A 233 -13.57 5.98 -13.82
C ASP A 233 -12.65 5.64 -15.02
N ASP A 234 -11.45 6.24 -15.08
CA ASP A 234 -10.40 5.88 -16.04
C ASP A 234 -9.81 4.46 -15.80
N GLY A 235 -10.25 3.74 -14.77
CA GLY A 235 -9.82 2.37 -14.47
C GLY A 235 -8.54 2.27 -13.64
N MET A 236 -8.05 3.37 -13.04
CA MET A 236 -6.87 3.38 -12.17
C MET A 236 -7.06 2.44 -10.98
N THR A 237 -6.04 1.63 -10.68
CA THR A 237 -6.00 0.86 -9.43
C THR A 237 -5.64 1.81 -8.29
N MET A 238 -6.48 1.87 -7.26
CA MET A 238 -6.32 2.86 -6.20
C MET A 238 -6.45 2.25 -4.81
N VAL A 239 -5.60 2.70 -3.89
CA VAL A 239 -5.76 2.42 -2.45
C VAL A 239 -5.85 3.76 -1.74
N ILE A 240 -6.93 3.99 -1.02
CA ILE A 240 -7.30 5.30 -0.52
C ILE A 240 -7.57 5.21 0.98
N VAL A 241 -6.71 5.78 1.80
CA VAL A 241 -7.01 6.06 3.21
C VAL A 241 -7.82 7.35 3.24
N THR A 242 -9.04 7.31 3.76
CA THR A 242 -9.92 8.47 3.75
C THR A 242 -10.87 8.50 4.94
N HIS A 243 -11.29 9.71 5.31
CA HIS A 243 -12.40 10.00 6.22
C HIS A 243 -13.66 10.46 5.48
N GLU A 244 -13.61 10.57 4.16
CA GLU A 244 -14.73 10.95 3.30
C GLU A 244 -15.61 9.72 3.01
N MET A 245 -16.53 9.39 3.93
CA MET A 245 -17.34 8.17 3.84
C MET A 245 -18.26 8.15 2.61
N GLY A 246 -18.80 9.33 2.23
CA GLY A 246 -19.61 9.49 1.03
C GLY A 246 -18.83 9.13 -0.24
N PHE A 247 -17.61 9.65 -0.36
CA PHE A 247 -16.71 9.34 -1.46
C PHE A 247 -16.31 7.85 -1.47
N ALA A 248 -15.94 7.29 -0.31
CA ALA A 248 -15.59 5.88 -0.20
C ALA A 248 -16.75 4.97 -0.63
N ARG A 249 -17.99 5.31 -0.27
CA ARG A 249 -19.20 4.58 -0.66
C ARG A 249 -19.48 4.65 -2.16
N GLU A 250 -19.18 5.78 -2.79
CA GLU A 250 -19.46 6.02 -4.22
C GLU A 250 -18.41 5.40 -5.14
N VAL A 251 -17.13 5.50 -4.77
CA VAL A 251 -16.01 5.23 -5.68
C VAL A 251 -15.36 3.87 -5.42
N ALA A 252 -15.34 3.41 -4.17
CA ALA A 252 -14.66 2.17 -3.84
C ALA A 252 -15.40 0.95 -4.40
N THR A 253 -14.65 -0.04 -4.87
CA THR A 253 -15.15 -1.39 -5.18
C THR A 253 -15.05 -2.33 -3.98
N ARG A 254 -14.20 -1.95 -3.01
CA ARG A 254 -13.96 -2.71 -1.78
C ARG A 254 -13.55 -1.78 -0.65
N VAL A 255 -14.01 -2.05 0.55
CA VAL A 255 -13.71 -1.26 1.74
C VAL A 255 -13.08 -2.15 2.81
N LEU A 256 -11.96 -1.71 3.35
CA LEU A 256 -11.26 -2.34 4.48
C LEU A 256 -11.47 -1.47 5.72
N PHE A 257 -12.13 -2.02 6.71
CA PHE A 257 -12.20 -1.38 8.03
C PHE A 257 -11.04 -1.87 8.88
N MET A 258 -10.17 -0.95 9.30
CA MET A 258 -9.04 -1.23 10.18
C MET A 258 -9.33 -0.79 11.61
N ASP A 259 -9.05 -1.69 12.56
CA ASP A 259 -9.09 -1.41 13.99
C ASP A 259 -7.93 -2.15 14.67
N ASP A 260 -7.24 -1.49 15.57
CA ASP A 260 -6.10 -2.05 16.36
C ASP A 260 -5.08 -2.81 15.50
N GLY A 261 -4.63 -2.20 14.40
CA GLY A 261 -3.61 -2.77 13.49
C GLY A 261 -4.09 -3.98 12.68
N ARG A 262 -5.39 -4.25 12.60
CA ARG A 262 -5.97 -5.40 11.88
C ARG A 262 -7.06 -4.95 10.93
N ILE A 263 -7.26 -5.72 9.86
CA ILE A 263 -8.47 -5.60 9.04
C ILE A 263 -9.57 -6.33 9.79
N ALA A 264 -10.50 -5.55 10.37
CA ALA A 264 -11.58 -6.05 11.20
C ALA A 264 -12.84 -6.38 10.38
N GLU A 265 -13.02 -5.72 9.24
CA GLU A 265 -14.03 -6.06 8.23
C GLU A 265 -13.52 -5.72 6.84
N ASP A 266 -13.91 -6.53 5.84
CA ASP A 266 -13.49 -6.46 4.45
C ASP A 266 -14.69 -6.85 3.58
N GLY A 267 -15.09 -5.97 2.69
CA GLY A 267 -16.24 -6.23 1.83
C GLY A 267 -16.57 -5.10 0.86
N PRO A 268 -17.60 -5.29 0.03
CA PRO A 268 -18.09 -4.23 -0.86
C PRO A 268 -18.73 -3.09 -0.05
N PRO A 269 -18.76 -1.86 -0.61
CA PRO A 269 -19.31 -0.70 0.08
C PRO A 269 -20.72 -0.89 0.62
N GLU A 270 -21.60 -1.57 -0.13
CA GLU A 270 -22.99 -1.82 0.27
C GLU A 270 -23.07 -2.62 1.58
N GLN A 271 -22.18 -3.60 1.76
CA GLN A 271 -22.10 -4.38 2.98
C GLN A 271 -21.50 -3.58 4.13
N VAL A 272 -20.33 -2.95 3.90
CA VAL A 272 -19.57 -2.28 4.95
C VAL A 272 -20.33 -1.07 5.50
N PHE A 273 -20.98 -0.28 4.64
CA PHE A 273 -21.73 0.91 5.04
C PHE A 273 -23.22 0.63 5.34
N GLY A 274 -23.83 -0.37 4.68
CA GLY A 274 -25.27 -0.63 4.80
C GLY A 274 -25.63 -1.72 5.81
N ALA A 275 -24.79 -2.75 5.93
CA ALA A 275 -25.03 -3.92 6.80
C ALA A 275 -23.74 -4.40 7.46
N PRO A 276 -23.04 -3.54 8.23
CA PRO A 276 -21.77 -3.89 8.87
C PRO A 276 -21.96 -5.06 9.84
N LYS A 277 -21.06 -6.03 9.78
CA LYS A 277 -21.08 -7.23 10.65
C LYS A 277 -20.32 -6.99 11.94
N ASN A 278 -19.19 -6.28 11.87
CA ASN A 278 -18.33 -6.03 13.01
C ASN A 278 -18.95 -4.97 13.96
N PRO A 279 -19.11 -5.25 15.26
CA PRO A 279 -19.66 -4.29 16.22
C PRO A 279 -18.88 -2.98 16.33
N ARG A 280 -17.55 -3.05 16.22
CA ARG A 280 -16.69 -1.84 16.24
C ARG A 280 -16.89 -0.98 15.01
N LEU A 281 -17.12 -1.60 13.84
CA LEU A 281 -17.47 -0.86 12.63
C LEU A 281 -18.82 -0.14 12.78
N LYS A 282 -19.84 -0.82 13.37
CA LYS A 282 -21.13 -0.19 13.66
C LYS A 282 -20.97 1.04 14.55
N ASP A 283 -20.23 0.93 15.64
CA ASP A 283 -19.94 2.05 16.55
C ASP A 283 -19.15 3.17 15.84
N PHE A 284 -18.17 2.82 15.01
CA PHE A 284 -17.42 3.79 14.22
C PHE A 284 -18.33 4.55 13.23
N LEU A 285 -19.12 3.83 12.45
CA LEU A 285 -19.99 4.43 11.44
C LEU A 285 -21.08 5.32 12.07
N SER A 286 -21.64 4.94 13.21
CA SER A 286 -22.64 5.77 13.91
C SER A 286 -22.10 7.12 14.41
N LYS A 287 -20.77 7.28 14.50
CA LYS A 287 -20.10 8.53 14.91
C LYS A 287 -19.67 9.40 13.74
N VAL A 288 -19.51 8.82 12.55
CA VAL A 288 -18.97 9.52 11.37
C VAL A 288 -19.99 9.69 10.25
N LEU A 289 -21.07 8.92 10.28
CA LEU A 289 -22.24 9.12 9.40
C LEU A 289 -23.34 9.77 10.20
N PRO A 290 -23.93 10.89 9.71
CA PRO A 290 -25.05 11.55 10.39
C PRO A 290 -26.31 10.69 10.42
#